data_38c62135820206512cc559b3a79a2984
#
_entry.id   38c62135820206512cc559b3a79a2984
#
_cell.length_a   1.000
_cell.length_b   1.000
_cell.length_c   1.000
_cell.angle_alpha   90.00
_cell.angle_beta   90.00
_cell.angle_gamma   90.00
#
_symmetry.space_group_name_H-M   'P 1'
#
loop_
_entity.id
_entity.type
_entity.pdbx_description
1 polymer ?
#
loop_
_entity_poly.entity_id
_entity_poly.type
_entity_poly.pdbx_seq_one_letter_code
_entity_poly.pdbx_strand_id
1 'polypeptide(L)'
;MMINSFFHQIKILTGAFVVLVTLMVPCSSNANDDEYVPTTLITGANRGIGFEFAKQYLAKGWKVIATCRKPETADQLILLQKQFPSLLIIDRLDVTDHSQIDQLAEKYSTTAIDVLLNNAGISGDTKNQIFGTMNYDVYHKVLAVNTIGPLKMAEAFYPHVKASEQKKIITVSSSEGSIATADKRGGGRLFFYRSSKSALNMVMVNLALQLKSRGVAVGMVNPGATDTDFMTGLPIPLRKTEVAVSDMIRNIDSITVENTGAYLNYNGKTVPW
;
A
#
# COMPACT_ATOMS: atom_id res chain seq x y z
N MET A 1 8.55 -99.64 -18.42
CA MET A 1 9.77 -100.16 -19.07
C MET A 1 10.90 -99.17 -18.81
N MET A 2 11.88 -99.61 -18.04
CA MET A 2 13.22 -99.10 -17.87
C MET A 2 13.46 -97.61 -17.55
N ILE A 3 13.92 -97.30 -16.33
CA ILE A 3 15.27 -97.48 -15.66
C ILE A 3 16.20 -96.32 -16.06
N ASN A 4 16.68 -95.60 -15.12
CA ASN A 4 17.93 -95.27 -14.45
C ASN A 4 18.08 -93.81 -14.18
N SER A 5 18.11 -93.39 -12.93
CA SER A 5 19.24 -93.22 -12.01
C SER A 5 20.41 -92.47 -12.63
N PHE A 6 20.69 -91.27 -12.15
CA PHE A 6 22.05 -90.87 -11.79
C PHE A 6 22.10 -89.71 -10.80
N PHE A 7 22.62 -89.97 -9.64
CA PHE A 7 23.03 -88.98 -8.63
C PHE A 7 24.22 -88.17 -9.14
N HIS A 8 24.21 -86.88 -9.02
CA HIS A 8 25.46 -86.13 -8.96
C HIS A 8 25.34 -84.96 -7.93
N GLN A 9 26.30 -84.86 -7.15
CA GLN A 9 26.52 -84.02 -5.98
C GLN A 9 26.43 -82.53 -6.32
N ILE A 10 25.66 -81.82 -5.49
CA ILE A 10 25.68 -80.35 -5.48
C ILE A 10 26.68 -79.94 -4.40
N LYS A 11 27.73 -79.26 -4.82
CA LYS A 11 28.65 -78.53 -3.92
C LYS A 11 27.94 -77.23 -3.51
N ILE A 12 27.81 -77.08 -2.19
CA ILE A 12 27.32 -75.83 -1.59
C ILE A 12 28.43 -74.79 -1.62
N LEU A 13 28.33 -73.75 -2.46
CA LEU A 13 29.17 -72.59 -2.42
C LEU A 13 28.43 -71.53 -1.54
N THR A 14 28.95 -71.34 -0.33
CA THR A 14 28.56 -70.25 0.57
C THR A 14 29.18 -68.96 0.05
N GLY A 15 28.41 -68.22 -0.76
CA GLY A 15 28.71 -66.83 -1.14
C GLY A 15 28.24 -65.86 -0.06
N ALA A 16 29.16 -65.22 0.65
CA ALA A 16 28.87 -64.14 1.57
C ALA A 16 28.37 -62.93 0.76
N PHE A 17 27.10 -62.60 0.92
CA PHE A 17 26.50 -61.39 0.33
C PHE A 17 26.78 -60.22 1.28
N VAL A 18 27.77 -59.40 0.99
CA VAL A 18 28.01 -58.13 1.69
C VAL A 18 26.97 -57.11 1.21
N VAL A 19 25.94 -56.91 2.02
CA VAL A 19 24.97 -55.83 1.80
C VAL A 19 25.63 -54.50 2.22
N LEU A 20 26.05 -53.74 1.23
CA LEU A 20 26.53 -52.36 1.43
C LEU A 20 25.29 -51.48 1.68
N VAL A 21 24.94 -51.22 2.94
CA VAL A 21 23.89 -50.26 3.31
C VAL A 21 24.53 -48.87 3.18
N THR A 22 24.31 -48.23 2.03
CA THR A 22 24.56 -46.80 1.86
C THR A 22 23.54 -46.01 2.69
N LEU A 23 23.99 -45.53 3.84
CA LEU A 23 23.28 -44.52 4.62
C LEU A 23 23.18 -43.25 3.76
N MET A 24 22.04 -43.07 3.06
CA MET A 24 21.65 -41.77 2.54
C MET A 24 21.33 -40.86 3.74
N VAL A 25 22.30 -40.05 4.13
CA VAL A 25 22.08 -38.91 5.01
C VAL A 25 21.19 -37.95 4.22
N PRO A 26 19.95 -37.67 4.65
CA PRO A 26 19.17 -36.62 4.00
C PRO A 26 19.93 -35.30 4.21
N CYS A 27 20.47 -34.74 3.14
CA CYS A 27 20.96 -33.37 3.13
C CYS A 27 19.75 -32.49 3.32
N SER A 28 19.44 -32.16 4.59
CA SER A 28 18.46 -31.09 4.89
C SER A 28 19.08 -29.79 4.39
N SER A 29 18.80 -29.42 3.18
CA SER A 29 18.95 -28.04 2.73
C SER A 29 18.01 -27.20 3.59
N ASN A 30 18.53 -26.66 4.69
CA ASN A 30 17.96 -25.47 5.29
C ASN A 30 18.16 -24.34 4.27
N ALA A 31 17.34 -24.32 3.23
CA ALA A 31 16.99 -23.08 2.61
C ALA A 31 16.25 -22.31 3.73
N ASN A 32 16.89 -21.30 4.29
CA ASN A 32 16.18 -20.19 4.87
C ASN A 32 15.39 -19.61 3.69
N ASP A 33 14.17 -20.12 3.47
CA ASP A 33 13.15 -19.37 2.77
C ASP A 33 12.91 -18.16 3.68
N ASP A 34 13.62 -17.04 3.41
CA ASP A 34 13.29 -15.75 3.99
C ASP A 34 11.84 -15.52 3.58
N GLU A 35 10.91 -15.78 4.49
CA GLU A 35 9.47 -15.64 4.27
C GLU A 35 9.24 -14.23 3.75
N TYR A 36 8.65 -14.13 2.56
CA TYR A 36 8.38 -12.85 1.92
C TYR A 36 7.51 -11.97 2.83
N VAL A 37 8.07 -10.84 3.26
CA VAL A 37 7.36 -9.84 4.08
C VAL A 37 7.05 -8.63 3.22
N PRO A 38 5.77 -8.42 2.85
CA PRO A 38 5.40 -7.29 2.00
C PRO A 38 5.64 -5.96 2.70
N THR A 39 5.94 -4.93 1.91
CA THR A 39 6.28 -3.60 2.40
C THR A 39 5.30 -2.55 1.88
N THR A 40 4.82 -1.67 2.75
CA THR A 40 4.05 -0.48 2.36
C THR A 40 4.76 0.81 2.78
N LEU A 41 4.74 1.82 1.89
CA LEU A 41 5.13 3.19 2.22
C LEU A 41 3.89 4.05 2.31
N ILE A 42 3.70 4.74 3.45
CA ILE A 42 2.50 5.52 3.75
C ILE A 42 2.87 6.99 3.96
N THR A 43 2.31 7.90 3.17
CA THR A 43 2.49 9.34 3.38
C THR A 43 1.46 9.90 4.38
N GLY A 44 1.89 10.81 5.27
CA GLY A 44 1.02 11.42 6.27
C GLY A 44 0.52 10.44 7.34
N ALA A 45 1.42 9.57 7.82
CA ALA A 45 1.08 8.44 8.70
C ALA A 45 0.99 8.79 10.20
N ASN A 46 1.23 10.03 10.61
CA ASN A 46 1.35 10.39 12.03
C ASN A 46 0.02 10.50 12.78
N ARG A 47 -1.12 10.51 12.11
CA ARG A 47 -2.47 10.59 12.71
C ARG A 47 -3.57 10.11 11.76
N GLY A 48 -4.78 9.98 12.27
CA GLY A 48 -5.99 9.71 11.51
C GLY A 48 -5.89 8.45 10.65
N ILE A 49 -6.34 8.54 9.41
CA ILE A 49 -6.38 7.43 8.45
C ILE A 49 -4.98 6.85 8.20
N GLY A 50 -3.96 7.70 8.03
CA GLY A 50 -2.59 7.24 7.77
C GLY A 50 -1.98 6.45 8.92
N PHE A 51 -2.23 6.88 10.16
CA PHE A 51 -1.80 6.15 11.35
C PHE A 51 -2.52 4.79 11.47
N GLU A 52 -3.81 4.77 11.23
CA GLU A 52 -4.57 3.53 11.29
C GLU A 52 -4.18 2.55 10.18
N PHE A 53 -3.83 3.02 8.98
CA PHE A 53 -3.22 2.18 7.95
C PHE A 53 -1.91 1.54 8.45
N ALA A 54 -1.01 2.34 9.04
CA ALA A 54 0.24 1.82 9.59
C ALA A 54 -0.02 0.70 10.62
N LYS A 55 -0.93 0.94 11.56
CA LYS A 55 -1.32 0.00 12.60
C LYS A 55 -1.89 -1.30 12.02
N GLN A 56 -2.81 -1.23 11.03
CA GLN A 56 -3.43 -2.42 10.46
C GLN A 56 -2.48 -3.21 9.55
N TYR A 57 -1.59 -2.56 8.79
CA TYR A 57 -0.57 -3.26 8.01
C TYR A 57 0.46 -3.95 8.91
N LEU A 58 0.89 -3.31 10.01
CA LEU A 58 1.76 -3.94 11.02
C LEU A 58 1.10 -5.16 11.66
N ALA A 59 -0.19 -5.06 12.02
CA ALA A 59 -0.94 -6.19 12.57
C ALA A 59 -1.07 -7.38 11.58
N LYS A 60 -0.96 -7.12 10.28
CA LYS A 60 -0.89 -8.14 9.22
C LYS A 60 0.53 -8.67 8.98
N GLY A 61 1.52 -8.25 9.76
CA GLY A 61 2.93 -8.67 9.62
C GLY A 61 3.71 -7.96 8.51
N TRP A 62 3.20 -6.87 7.95
CA TRP A 62 3.89 -6.10 6.90
C TRP A 62 5.00 -5.22 7.47
N LYS A 63 6.03 -4.97 6.68
CA LYS A 63 6.94 -3.84 6.90
C LYS A 63 6.24 -2.54 6.51
N VAL A 64 6.34 -1.52 7.36
CA VAL A 64 5.71 -0.22 7.15
C VAL A 64 6.75 0.88 7.21
N ILE A 65 6.87 1.64 6.13
CA ILE A 65 7.60 2.91 6.08
C ILE A 65 6.57 4.02 6.26
N ALA A 66 6.43 4.50 7.50
CA ALA A 66 5.50 5.55 7.87
C ALA A 66 6.17 6.90 7.76
N THR A 67 5.65 7.80 6.89
CA THR A 67 6.26 9.10 6.71
C THR A 67 5.39 10.24 7.21
N CYS A 68 6.02 11.25 7.81
CA CYS A 68 5.38 12.49 8.24
C CYS A 68 6.39 13.66 8.28
N ARG A 69 5.88 14.88 8.37
CA ARG A 69 6.71 16.08 8.35
C ARG A 69 7.60 16.26 9.59
N LYS A 70 7.13 15.78 10.74
CA LYS A 70 7.78 15.93 12.04
C LYS A 70 7.78 14.60 12.79
N PRO A 71 8.66 13.66 12.44
CA PRO A 71 8.73 12.35 13.09
C PRO A 71 9.01 12.44 14.59
N GLU A 72 9.80 13.43 14.99
CA GLU A 72 10.21 13.66 16.39
C GLU A 72 9.06 14.02 17.33
N THR A 73 7.91 14.45 16.80
CA THR A 73 6.69 14.78 17.55
C THR A 73 5.51 13.89 17.19
N ALA A 74 5.76 12.77 16.53
CA ALA A 74 4.75 11.80 16.13
C ALA A 74 4.55 10.73 17.21
N ASP A 75 4.11 11.15 18.42
CA ASP A 75 4.06 10.30 19.61
C ASP A 75 3.37 8.96 19.38
N GLN A 76 2.26 8.94 18.65
CA GLN A 76 1.54 7.69 18.37
C GLN A 76 2.37 6.72 17.50
N LEU A 77 3.11 7.23 16.49
CA LEU A 77 4.01 6.39 15.69
C LEU A 77 5.21 5.91 16.51
N ILE A 78 5.77 6.77 17.36
CA ILE A 78 6.89 6.42 18.24
C ILE A 78 6.48 5.29 19.21
N LEU A 79 5.29 5.37 19.79
CA LEU A 79 4.74 4.32 20.65
C LEU A 79 4.47 3.02 19.85
N LEU A 80 3.95 3.14 18.64
CA LEU A 80 3.71 1.99 17.77
C LEU A 80 5.03 1.31 17.34
N GLN A 81 6.08 2.08 17.07
CA GLN A 81 7.40 1.54 16.74
C GLN A 81 8.02 0.72 17.86
N LYS A 82 7.77 1.07 19.11
CA LYS A 82 8.20 0.26 20.27
C LYS A 82 7.53 -1.11 20.31
N GLN A 83 6.31 -1.24 19.76
CA GLN A 83 5.57 -2.50 19.67
C GLN A 83 6.03 -3.34 18.45
N PHE A 84 6.47 -2.68 17.37
CA PHE A 84 6.87 -3.30 16.12
C PHE A 84 8.27 -2.82 15.66
N PRO A 85 9.33 -3.01 16.48
CA PRO A 85 10.63 -2.39 16.23
C PRO A 85 11.33 -2.86 14.94
N SER A 86 11.05 -4.07 14.48
CA SER A 86 11.61 -4.64 13.25
C SER A 86 10.78 -4.38 11.99
N LEU A 87 9.51 -3.96 12.16
CA LEU A 87 8.57 -3.81 11.05
C LEU A 87 8.21 -2.35 10.75
N LEU A 88 8.32 -1.43 11.72
CA LEU A 88 7.96 -0.02 11.52
C LEU A 88 9.20 0.86 11.45
N ILE A 89 9.34 1.55 10.33
CA ILE A 89 10.30 2.62 10.12
C ILE A 89 9.55 3.94 10.04
N ILE A 90 10.02 4.96 10.75
CA ILE A 90 9.43 6.30 10.74
C ILE A 90 10.41 7.26 10.05
N ASP A 91 9.98 7.92 8.98
CA ASP A 91 10.81 8.85 8.22
C ASP A 91 10.17 10.23 8.07
N ARG A 92 11.06 11.23 7.90
CA ARG A 92 10.65 12.59 7.57
C ARG A 92 10.28 12.69 6.10
N LEU A 93 9.10 13.26 5.82
CA LEU A 93 8.70 13.63 4.48
C LEU A 93 7.68 14.77 4.49
N ASP A 94 7.96 15.84 3.78
CA ASP A 94 6.96 16.78 3.27
C ASP A 94 6.72 16.47 1.79
N VAL A 95 5.52 16.06 1.42
CA VAL A 95 5.17 15.69 0.04
C VAL A 95 5.18 16.87 -0.93
N THR A 96 5.37 18.09 -0.43
CA THR A 96 5.56 19.31 -1.25
C THR A 96 7.03 19.64 -1.49
N ASP A 97 7.95 18.99 -0.79
CA ASP A 97 9.37 19.08 -0.99
C ASP A 97 9.86 17.95 -1.91
N HIS A 98 9.98 18.25 -3.19
CA HIS A 98 10.36 17.25 -4.19
C HIS A 98 11.77 16.69 -3.95
N SER A 99 12.69 17.51 -3.41
CA SER A 99 14.04 17.05 -3.05
C SER A 99 14.01 16.01 -1.92
N GLN A 100 13.17 16.22 -0.88
CA GLN A 100 12.96 15.20 0.16
C GLN A 100 12.39 13.91 -0.40
N ILE A 101 11.48 14.00 -1.38
CA ILE A 101 10.92 12.79 -2.03
C ILE A 101 12.03 12.01 -2.74
N ASP A 102 12.87 12.70 -3.53
CA ASP A 102 13.96 12.07 -4.28
C ASP A 102 15.01 11.47 -3.33
N GLN A 103 15.38 12.17 -2.25
CA GLN A 103 16.30 11.66 -1.22
C GLN A 103 15.73 10.43 -0.50
N LEU A 104 14.42 10.43 -0.22
CA LEU A 104 13.77 9.27 0.41
C LEU A 104 13.74 8.07 -0.54
N ALA A 105 13.48 8.28 -1.83
CA ALA A 105 13.54 7.22 -2.83
C ALA A 105 14.97 6.65 -2.94
N GLU A 106 15.98 7.47 -2.97
CA GLU A 106 17.38 7.03 -2.99
C GLU A 106 17.74 6.23 -1.72
N LYS A 107 17.32 6.70 -0.54
CA LYS A 107 17.52 5.98 0.73
C LYS A 107 17.00 4.54 0.68
N TYR A 108 15.90 4.31 -0.04
CA TYR A 108 15.27 3.01 -0.17
C TYR A 108 15.55 2.32 -1.52
N SER A 109 16.58 2.72 -2.25
CA SER A 109 16.88 2.25 -3.63
C SER A 109 16.92 0.72 -3.81
N THR A 110 17.23 -0.03 -2.74
CA THR A 110 17.25 -1.51 -2.74
C THR A 110 15.99 -2.15 -2.14
N THR A 111 14.99 -1.35 -1.73
CA THR A 111 13.79 -1.85 -1.04
C THR A 111 12.62 -1.96 -2.03
N ALA A 112 12.08 -3.15 -2.20
CA ALA A 112 10.83 -3.35 -2.92
C ALA A 112 9.65 -2.84 -2.08
N ILE A 113 8.72 -2.10 -2.71
CA ILE A 113 7.54 -1.52 -2.04
C ILE A 113 6.29 -2.05 -2.73
N ASP A 114 5.55 -2.89 -2.04
CA ASP A 114 4.37 -3.57 -2.57
C ASP A 114 3.19 -2.62 -2.74
N VAL A 115 3.03 -1.71 -1.79
CA VAL A 115 1.99 -0.68 -1.82
C VAL A 115 2.59 0.69 -1.50
N LEU A 116 2.68 1.55 -2.51
CA LEU A 116 2.88 2.99 -2.29
C LEU A 116 1.52 3.61 -1.97
N LEU A 117 1.31 4.03 -0.73
CA LEU A 117 0.04 4.59 -0.26
C LEU A 117 0.14 6.11 -0.07
N ASN A 118 -0.33 6.85 -1.07
CA ASN A 118 -0.48 8.30 -1.02
C ASN A 118 -1.70 8.68 -0.20
N ASN A 119 -1.50 8.88 1.11
CA ASN A 119 -2.56 9.24 2.05
C ASN A 119 -2.52 10.71 2.47
N ALA A 120 -1.36 11.37 2.47
CA ALA A 120 -1.24 12.77 2.87
C ALA A 120 -2.24 13.67 2.13
N GLY A 121 -2.94 14.53 2.87
CA GLY A 121 -3.92 15.44 2.29
C GLY A 121 -4.34 16.54 3.26
N ILE A 122 -4.79 17.67 2.72
CA ILE A 122 -5.31 18.83 3.46
C ILE A 122 -6.59 19.37 2.82
N SER A 123 -7.49 19.98 3.62
CA SER A 123 -8.71 20.60 3.13
C SER A 123 -8.55 22.04 2.65
N GLY A 124 -7.54 22.73 3.19
CA GLY A 124 -7.32 24.16 2.93
C GLY A 124 -8.17 25.10 3.79
N ASP A 125 -8.88 24.57 4.80
CA ASP A 125 -9.81 25.32 5.67
C ASP A 125 -10.96 26.01 4.88
N THR A 126 -12.19 25.85 5.35
CA THR A 126 -13.38 26.36 4.67
C THR A 126 -13.43 27.89 4.55
N LYS A 127 -12.91 28.61 5.57
CA LYS A 127 -12.85 30.08 5.56
C LYS A 127 -12.01 30.67 4.42
N ASN A 128 -11.03 29.91 3.92
CA ASN A 128 -10.16 30.33 2.82
C ASN A 128 -10.78 30.09 1.43
N GLN A 129 -11.97 29.47 1.35
CA GLN A 129 -12.60 28.99 0.11
C GLN A 129 -13.98 29.63 -0.14
N ILE A 130 -14.24 30.79 0.45
CA ILE A 130 -15.50 31.52 0.25
C ILE A 130 -15.40 32.28 -1.08
N PHE A 131 -16.38 32.06 -1.97
CA PHE A 131 -16.41 32.75 -3.27
C PHE A 131 -16.43 34.27 -3.08
N GLY A 132 -15.56 34.97 -3.77
CA GLY A 132 -15.32 36.42 -3.63
C GLY A 132 -14.21 36.81 -2.66
N THR A 133 -13.77 35.91 -1.76
CA THR A 133 -12.68 36.18 -0.77
C THR A 133 -11.69 35.02 -0.67
N MET A 134 -11.47 34.29 -1.77
CA MET A 134 -10.63 33.11 -1.81
C MET A 134 -9.15 33.44 -1.57
N ASN A 135 -8.48 32.62 -0.75
CA ASN A 135 -7.05 32.69 -0.55
C ASN A 135 -6.32 31.71 -1.52
N TYR A 136 -5.79 32.25 -2.61
CA TYR A 136 -5.14 31.44 -3.65
C TYR A 136 -3.81 30.81 -3.20
N ASP A 137 -3.08 31.36 -2.24
CA ASP A 137 -1.86 30.74 -1.68
C ASP A 137 -2.22 29.43 -0.97
N VAL A 138 -3.34 29.41 -0.24
CA VAL A 138 -3.88 28.19 0.36
C VAL A 138 -4.31 27.21 -0.74
N TYR A 139 -4.89 27.68 -1.84
CA TYR A 139 -5.26 26.80 -2.95
C TYR A 139 -4.06 26.15 -3.61
N HIS A 140 -3.01 26.91 -3.90
CA HIS A 140 -1.74 26.38 -4.39
C HIS A 140 -1.16 25.29 -3.47
N LYS A 141 -1.21 25.51 -2.15
CA LYS A 141 -0.76 24.54 -1.17
C LYS A 141 -1.63 23.26 -1.18
N VAL A 142 -2.95 23.40 -1.33
CA VAL A 142 -3.86 22.24 -1.41
C VAL A 142 -3.56 21.41 -2.66
N LEU A 143 -3.35 22.05 -3.82
CA LEU A 143 -2.95 21.35 -5.05
C LEU A 143 -1.58 20.68 -4.92
N ALA A 144 -0.61 21.37 -4.33
CA ALA A 144 0.73 20.82 -4.10
C ALA A 144 0.69 19.54 -3.25
N VAL A 145 -0.05 19.55 -2.14
CA VAL A 145 -0.16 18.38 -1.25
C VAL A 145 -1.03 17.28 -1.85
N ASN A 146 -2.23 17.62 -2.35
CA ASN A 146 -3.24 16.63 -2.67
C ASN A 146 -3.11 16.04 -4.09
N THR A 147 -2.43 16.73 -5.00
CA THR A 147 -2.36 16.36 -6.43
C THR A 147 -0.93 16.15 -6.90
N ILE A 148 -0.07 17.18 -6.74
CA ILE A 148 1.30 17.14 -7.26
C ILE A 148 2.16 16.18 -6.43
N GLY A 149 2.08 16.24 -5.10
CA GLY A 149 2.81 15.36 -4.21
C GLY A 149 2.61 13.86 -4.52
N PRO A 150 1.36 13.36 -4.60
CA PRO A 150 1.09 11.98 -5.01
C PRO A 150 1.67 11.58 -6.37
N LEU A 151 1.66 12.48 -7.36
CA LEU A 151 2.28 12.24 -8.67
C LEU A 151 3.80 12.12 -8.54
N LYS A 152 4.43 13.08 -7.84
CA LYS A 152 5.88 13.05 -7.61
C LYS A 152 6.32 11.83 -6.80
N MET A 153 5.55 11.43 -5.80
CA MET A 153 5.78 10.18 -5.07
C MET A 153 5.71 8.96 -6.00
N ALA A 154 4.69 8.90 -6.85
CA ALA A 154 4.55 7.81 -7.81
C ALA A 154 5.73 7.74 -8.78
N GLU A 155 6.20 8.89 -9.28
CA GLU A 155 7.35 8.99 -10.17
C GLU A 155 8.65 8.50 -9.48
N ALA A 156 8.96 9.01 -8.30
CA ALA A 156 10.19 8.69 -7.58
C ALA A 156 10.23 7.23 -7.09
N PHE A 157 9.10 6.69 -6.64
CA PHE A 157 9.01 5.35 -6.11
C PHE A 157 8.55 4.28 -7.12
N TYR A 158 8.35 4.65 -8.39
CA TYR A 158 8.01 3.68 -9.44
C TYR A 158 9.01 2.50 -9.54
N PRO A 159 10.35 2.70 -9.50
CA PRO A 159 11.29 1.59 -9.54
C PRO A 159 11.10 0.60 -8.38
N HIS A 160 10.84 1.10 -7.16
CA HIS A 160 10.61 0.30 -5.95
C HIS A 160 9.33 -0.52 -6.06
N VAL A 161 8.24 0.12 -6.55
CA VAL A 161 6.96 -0.57 -6.77
C VAL A 161 7.08 -1.60 -7.89
N LYS A 162 7.75 -1.27 -8.98
CA LYS A 162 7.96 -2.22 -10.07
C LYS A 162 8.76 -3.46 -9.66
N ALA A 163 9.69 -3.31 -8.72
CA ALA A 163 10.53 -4.41 -8.21
C ALA A 163 9.82 -5.32 -7.20
N SER A 164 8.65 -4.93 -6.69
CA SER A 164 7.90 -5.68 -5.68
C SER A 164 7.01 -6.77 -6.27
N GLU A 165 6.35 -7.55 -5.39
CA GLU A 165 5.40 -8.59 -5.81
C GLU A 165 4.02 -8.01 -6.15
N GLN A 166 3.47 -7.12 -5.31
CA GLN A 166 2.09 -6.63 -5.48
C GLN A 166 1.96 -5.47 -6.46
N LYS A 167 3.00 -4.66 -6.63
CA LYS A 167 3.11 -3.60 -7.64
C LYS A 167 1.94 -2.61 -7.65
N LYS A 168 1.60 -2.03 -6.48
CA LYS A 168 0.44 -1.16 -6.34
C LYS A 168 0.84 0.28 -5.98
N ILE A 169 0.27 1.25 -6.71
CA ILE A 169 0.27 2.68 -6.37
C ILE A 169 -1.15 3.08 -6.01
N ILE A 170 -1.39 3.37 -4.76
CA ILE A 170 -2.71 3.65 -4.23
C ILE A 170 -2.78 5.06 -3.69
N THR A 171 -3.91 5.71 -3.90
CA THR A 171 -4.17 7.06 -3.40
C THR A 171 -5.47 7.11 -2.61
N VAL A 172 -5.42 7.72 -1.43
CA VAL A 172 -6.63 8.06 -0.67
C VAL A 172 -7.25 9.31 -1.30
N SER A 173 -8.29 9.07 -2.09
CA SER A 173 -9.10 10.13 -2.70
C SER A 173 -10.34 10.43 -1.84
N SER A 174 -11.34 11.06 -2.41
CA SER A 174 -12.58 11.40 -1.73
C SER A 174 -13.71 11.46 -2.73
N SER A 175 -14.89 10.97 -2.34
CA SER A 175 -16.11 11.18 -3.13
C SER A 175 -16.42 12.67 -3.40
N GLU A 176 -15.79 13.58 -2.68
CA GLU A 176 -15.83 15.04 -2.97
C GLU A 176 -15.11 15.40 -4.28
N GLY A 177 -14.21 14.52 -4.79
CA GLY A 177 -13.60 14.68 -6.11
C GLY A 177 -14.46 14.17 -7.28
N SER A 178 -15.68 13.69 -7.02
CA SER A 178 -16.61 13.26 -8.06
C SER A 178 -17.39 14.44 -8.61
N ILE A 179 -17.23 14.74 -9.89
CA ILE A 179 -17.98 15.79 -10.62
C ILE A 179 -19.42 15.34 -10.80
N ALA A 180 -19.64 14.06 -11.14
CA ALA A 180 -20.98 13.50 -11.38
C ALA A 180 -21.91 13.51 -10.16
N THR A 181 -21.38 13.68 -8.96
CA THR A 181 -22.17 13.76 -7.71
C THR A 181 -22.02 15.12 -7.01
N ALA A 182 -21.44 16.10 -7.68
CA ALA A 182 -21.10 17.39 -7.09
C ALA A 182 -22.33 18.16 -6.56
N ASP A 183 -23.45 18.11 -7.27
CA ASP A 183 -24.74 18.71 -6.91
C ASP A 183 -25.37 18.12 -5.64
N LYS A 184 -25.08 16.86 -5.36
CA LYS A 184 -25.62 16.09 -4.21
C LYS A 184 -24.80 16.27 -2.92
N ARG A 185 -23.70 17.04 -2.97
CA ARG A 185 -22.71 17.13 -1.90
C ARG A 185 -22.44 18.57 -1.49
N GLY A 186 -23.22 19.08 -0.54
CA GLY A 186 -22.86 20.28 0.22
C GLY A 186 -22.87 21.63 -0.53
N GLY A 187 -23.49 21.73 -1.71
CA GLY A 187 -23.87 23.02 -2.27
C GLY A 187 -22.71 23.96 -2.63
N GLY A 188 -21.69 23.49 -3.38
CA GLY A 188 -20.65 24.40 -3.92
C GLY A 188 -19.65 24.90 -2.88
N ARG A 189 -19.40 24.14 -1.83
CA ARG A 189 -18.36 24.40 -0.82
C ARG A 189 -17.09 23.65 -1.13
N LEU A 190 -15.97 23.97 -0.43
CA LEU A 190 -14.70 23.27 -0.51
C LEU A 190 -14.07 23.30 -1.91
N PHE A 191 -14.09 24.44 -2.57
CA PHE A 191 -13.53 24.60 -3.92
C PHE A 191 -12.14 24.01 -4.07
N PHE A 192 -11.21 24.33 -3.14
CA PHE A 192 -9.82 23.89 -3.20
C PHE A 192 -9.68 22.39 -3.00
N TYR A 193 -10.40 21.84 -2.03
CA TYR A 193 -10.33 20.41 -1.75
C TYR A 193 -10.96 19.59 -2.87
N ARG A 194 -12.17 19.94 -3.29
CA ARG A 194 -12.90 19.20 -4.32
C ARG A 194 -12.15 19.20 -5.65
N SER A 195 -11.71 20.38 -6.11
CA SER A 195 -10.94 20.49 -7.34
C SER A 195 -9.59 19.74 -7.26
N SER A 196 -8.91 19.79 -6.11
CA SER A 196 -7.67 19.03 -5.93
C SER A 196 -7.89 17.51 -5.99
N LYS A 197 -9.01 17.00 -5.44
CA LYS A 197 -9.33 15.56 -5.52
C LYS A 197 -9.80 15.14 -6.91
N SER A 198 -10.51 16.01 -7.65
CA SER A 198 -10.82 15.77 -9.06
C SER A 198 -9.55 15.75 -9.93
N ALA A 199 -8.64 16.70 -9.70
CA ALA A 199 -7.35 16.75 -10.38
C ALA A 199 -6.50 15.50 -10.05
N LEU A 200 -6.45 15.09 -8.78
CA LEU A 200 -5.79 13.86 -8.34
C LEU A 200 -6.36 12.63 -9.05
N ASN A 201 -7.69 12.51 -9.14
CA ASN A 201 -8.33 11.40 -9.84
C ASN A 201 -7.88 11.32 -11.30
N MET A 202 -7.86 12.45 -12.02
CA MET A 202 -7.39 12.50 -13.41
C MET A 202 -5.91 12.11 -13.53
N VAL A 203 -5.06 12.61 -12.64
CA VAL A 203 -3.63 12.24 -12.59
C VAL A 203 -3.46 10.73 -12.41
N MET A 204 -4.21 10.13 -11.48
CA MET A 204 -4.11 8.69 -11.20
C MET A 204 -4.66 7.83 -12.34
N VAL A 205 -5.71 8.28 -13.03
CA VAL A 205 -6.20 7.60 -14.25
C VAL A 205 -5.14 7.60 -15.35
N ASN A 206 -4.53 8.75 -15.62
CA ASN A 206 -3.45 8.82 -16.62
C ASN A 206 -2.27 7.92 -16.24
N LEU A 207 -1.89 7.91 -14.95
CA LEU A 207 -0.84 7.02 -14.45
C LEU A 207 -1.21 5.54 -14.61
N ALA A 208 -2.46 5.18 -14.32
CA ALA A 208 -2.98 3.82 -14.51
C ALA A 208 -2.87 3.35 -15.97
N LEU A 209 -3.29 4.20 -16.91
CA LEU A 209 -3.19 3.92 -18.35
C LEU A 209 -1.74 3.73 -18.79
N GLN A 210 -0.83 4.59 -18.30
CA GLN A 210 0.59 4.53 -18.67
C GLN A 210 1.31 3.31 -18.06
N LEU A 211 0.95 2.90 -16.84
CA LEU A 211 1.64 1.83 -16.12
C LEU A 211 1.02 0.44 -16.31
N LYS A 212 -0.16 0.33 -16.90
CA LYS A 212 -0.84 -0.95 -17.14
C LYS A 212 0.05 -1.96 -17.88
N SER A 213 0.64 -1.55 -18.98
CA SER A 213 1.54 -2.40 -19.78
C SER A 213 2.86 -2.74 -19.08
N ARG A 214 3.18 -2.04 -17.97
CA ARG A 214 4.36 -2.28 -17.15
C ARG A 214 4.06 -3.17 -15.93
N GLY A 215 2.82 -3.67 -15.80
CA GLY A 215 2.38 -4.56 -14.73
C GLY A 215 2.19 -3.90 -13.38
N VAL A 216 2.01 -2.57 -13.32
CA VAL A 216 1.74 -1.83 -12.08
C VAL A 216 0.29 -1.42 -12.02
N ALA A 217 -0.39 -1.76 -10.92
CA ALA A 217 -1.76 -1.37 -10.65
C ALA A 217 -1.81 -0.01 -9.95
N VAL A 218 -2.67 0.88 -10.43
CA VAL A 218 -2.93 2.19 -9.82
C VAL A 218 -4.39 2.26 -9.41
N GLY A 219 -4.68 2.73 -8.20
CA GLY A 219 -6.06 2.82 -7.72
C GLY A 219 -6.32 3.96 -6.75
N MET A 220 -7.59 4.31 -6.65
CA MET A 220 -8.09 5.34 -5.74
C MET A 220 -9.11 4.74 -4.79
N VAL A 221 -8.96 5.01 -3.49
CA VAL A 221 -9.88 4.55 -2.45
C VAL A 221 -10.49 5.74 -1.70
N ASN A 222 -11.79 5.66 -1.41
CA ASN A 222 -12.51 6.67 -0.65
C ASN A 222 -12.96 6.09 0.70
N PRO A 223 -12.54 6.69 1.84
CA PRO A 223 -12.90 6.23 3.18
C PRO A 223 -14.36 6.47 3.57
N GLY A 224 -15.09 7.33 2.84
CA GLY A 224 -16.33 7.94 3.32
C GLY A 224 -16.07 9.02 4.37
N ALA A 225 -17.12 9.52 5.00
CA ALA A 225 -17.03 10.48 6.11
C ALA A 225 -16.47 9.75 7.35
N THR A 226 -15.19 9.97 7.65
CA THR A 226 -14.45 9.22 8.67
C THR A 226 -14.09 10.13 9.85
N ASP A 227 -14.22 9.61 11.07
CA ASP A 227 -13.90 10.32 12.31
C ASP A 227 -12.40 10.59 12.43
N THR A 228 -12.03 11.79 12.04
CA THR A 228 -10.65 12.32 12.06
C THR A 228 -10.70 13.82 12.26
N ASP A 229 -9.57 14.43 12.62
CA ASP A 229 -9.44 15.89 12.74
C ASP A 229 -9.92 16.64 11.50
N PHE A 230 -9.87 15.98 10.33
CA PHE A 230 -10.32 16.53 9.06
C PHE A 230 -11.83 16.80 9.02
N MET A 231 -12.61 16.06 9.80
CA MET A 231 -14.07 16.14 9.86
C MET A 231 -14.59 16.75 11.16
N THR A 232 -13.71 17.26 12.03
CA THR A 232 -14.09 17.83 13.33
C THR A 232 -15.12 18.96 13.17
N GLY A 233 -16.17 18.88 13.98
CA GLY A 233 -17.23 19.91 14.01
C GLY A 233 -18.29 19.81 12.92
N LEU A 234 -18.24 18.80 12.04
CA LEU A 234 -19.30 18.59 11.04
C LEU A 234 -20.48 17.80 11.65
N PRO A 235 -21.72 18.27 11.53
CA PRO A 235 -22.91 17.62 12.09
C PRO A 235 -23.42 16.47 11.20
N ILE A 236 -22.55 15.51 10.88
CA ILE A 236 -22.88 14.33 10.06
C ILE A 236 -22.41 13.07 10.76
N PRO A 237 -23.06 11.92 10.53
CA PRO A 237 -22.57 10.63 11.04
C PRO A 237 -21.20 10.32 10.48
N LEU A 238 -20.24 10.05 11.36
CA LEU A 238 -18.87 9.68 10.99
C LEU A 238 -18.65 8.18 11.16
N ARG A 239 -17.87 7.60 10.26
CA ARG A 239 -17.42 6.22 10.35
C ARG A 239 -16.22 6.15 11.28
N LYS A 240 -16.14 5.09 12.11
CA LYS A 240 -14.95 4.81 12.89
C LYS A 240 -13.74 4.62 11.97
N THR A 241 -12.60 5.22 12.32
CA THR A 241 -11.39 5.19 11.50
C THR A 241 -10.90 3.76 11.24
N GLU A 242 -11.00 2.88 12.24
CA GLU A 242 -10.60 1.47 12.13
C GLU A 242 -11.42 0.74 11.06
N VAL A 243 -12.73 0.96 11.03
CA VAL A 243 -13.64 0.36 10.05
C VAL A 243 -13.38 0.90 8.66
N ALA A 244 -13.20 2.23 8.55
CA ALA A 244 -12.96 2.86 7.26
C ALA A 244 -11.64 2.37 6.62
N VAL A 245 -10.58 2.21 7.42
CA VAL A 245 -9.28 1.72 6.96
C VAL A 245 -9.34 0.24 6.61
N SER A 246 -10.00 -0.60 7.42
CA SER A 246 -10.20 -2.01 7.11
C SER A 246 -10.92 -2.22 5.76
N ASP A 247 -11.96 -1.41 5.49
CA ASP A 247 -12.66 -1.44 4.21
C ASP A 247 -11.78 -0.98 3.06
N MET A 248 -10.97 0.07 3.26
CA MET A 248 -10.02 0.53 2.24
C MET A 248 -8.93 -0.50 1.95
N ILE A 249 -8.39 -1.19 2.97
CA ILE A 249 -7.40 -2.26 2.76
C ILE A 249 -8.00 -3.38 1.91
N ARG A 250 -9.23 -3.81 2.20
CA ARG A 250 -9.94 -4.80 1.37
C ARG A 250 -10.09 -4.36 -0.09
N ASN A 251 -10.41 -3.08 -0.29
CA ASN A 251 -10.48 -2.50 -1.63
C ASN A 251 -9.10 -2.46 -2.31
N ILE A 252 -8.03 -2.09 -1.58
CA ILE A 252 -6.65 -2.09 -2.07
C ILE A 252 -6.22 -3.51 -2.48
N ASP A 253 -6.58 -4.51 -1.67
CA ASP A 253 -6.28 -5.92 -1.98
C ASP A 253 -6.93 -6.35 -3.30
N SER A 254 -8.15 -5.84 -3.62
CA SER A 254 -8.90 -6.15 -4.86
C SER A 254 -8.41 -5.41 -6.11
N ILE A 255 -7.52 -4.40 -5.97
CA ILE A 255 -6.99 -3.66 -7.11
C ILE A 255 -5.86 -4.47 -7.74
N THR A 256 -6.00 -4.72 -9.04
CA THR A 256 -5.06 -5.48 -9.89
C THR A 256 -4.77 -4.70 -11.17
N VAL A 257 -3.88 -5.21 -12.00
CA VAL A 257 -3.56 -4.61 -13.32
C VAL A 257 -4.78 -4.63 -14.26
N GLU A 258 -5.66 -5.62 -14.12
CA GLU A 258 -6.86 -5.78 -14.94
C GLU A 258 -7.86 -4.63 -14.68
N ASN A 259 -8.05 -4.25 -13.41
CA ASN A 259 -8.95 -3.16 -13.00
C ASN A 259 -8.21 -1.88 -12.63
N THR A 260 -6.95 -1.71 -13.07
CA THR A 260 -6.16 -0.50 -12.81
C THR A 260 -6.91 0.76 -13.24
N GLY A 261 -6.81 1.82 -12.46
CA GLY A 261 -7.63 3.02 -12.59
C GLY A 261 -8.93 2.96 -11.78
N ALA A 262 -9.19 1.88 -11.02
CA ALA A 262 -10.39 1.76 -10.19
C ALA A 262 -10.47 2.87 -9.14
N TYR A 263 -11.67 3.47 -9.02
CA TYR A 263 -12.02 4.46 -8.00
C TYR A 263 -13.10 3.88 -7.09
N LEU A 264 -12.70 3.34 -5.95
CA LEU A 264 -13.54 2.54 -5.08
C LEU A 264 -13.96 3.30 -3.82
N ASN A 265 -15.26 3.27 -3.56
CA ASN A 265 -15.82 3.70 -2.29
C ASN A 265 -15.55 2.65 -1.20
N TYR A 266 -15.61 3.03 0.07
CA TYR A 266 -15.41 2.13 1.21
C TYR A 266 -16.20 0.81 1.12
N ASN A 267 -17.36 0.80 0.49
CA ASN A 267 -18.21 -0.39 0.32
C ASN A 267 -17.88 -1.22 -0.93
N GLY A 268 -16.75 -0.98 -1.58
CA GLY A 268 -16.31 -1.68 -2.79
C GLY A 268 -17.00 -1.25 -4.09
N LYS A 269 -17.98 -0.36 -4.03
CA LYS A 269 -18.64 0.16 -5.24
C LYS A 269 -17.79 1.23 -5.91
N THR A 270 -17.85 1.30 -7.23
CA THR A 270 -17.21 2.37 -8.00
C THR A 270 -17.81 3.72 -7.64
N VAL A 271 -16.95 4.71 -7.42
CA VAL A 271 -17.36 6.12 -7.32
C VAL A 271 -17.44 6.69 -8.74
N PRO A 272 -18.55 7.29 -9.16
CA PRO A 272 -18.62 7.95 -10.46
C PRO A 272 -17.67 9.15 -10.50
N TRP A 273 -17.19 9.46 -11.69
CA TRP A 273 -16.22 10.55 -11.91
C TRP A 273 -16.78 11.95 -11.67
#